data_de01422320522d685e81f681b81b0f03
#
_entry.id   de01422320522d685e81f681b81b0f03
#
_cell.length_a   1.000
_cell.length_b   1.000
_cell.length_c   1.000
_cell.angle_alpha   90.00
_cell.angle_beta   90.00
_cell.angle_gamma   90.00
#
_symmetry.space_group_name_H-M   'P 1'
#
loop_
_entity.id
_entity.type
_entity.pdbx_description
1 polymer ?
#
loop_
_entity_poly.entity_id
_entity_poly.type
_entity_poly.pdbx_seq_one_letter_code
_entity_poly.pdbx_strand_id
1 'polypeptide(L)'
;MIELIPAIDIIDGKCVRLSQGDYDSKKVYNENPVEVAKELEAHGIRRLHVVDLDGAASHHVVNYRTLEQIASRTSLIIDFGGGVKSDEDLVIAFENGAQMVTGGSIAVKNPERFCHWLQTYGSEKIILGADVKDHKIAVNGWKDESACELFPFLKDYVEKGIRKVICTDINCDAVSYTHLRAHETSLHL
;
A
#
# COMPACT_ATOMS: atom_id res chain seq x y z
N MET A 1 2.29 8.79 -20.00
CA MET A 1 2.19 9.94 -19.04
C MET A 1 2.34 9.34 -17.63
N ILE A 2 3.23 9.90 -16.79
CA ILE A 2 3.40 9.46 -15.40
C ILE A 2 2.32 10.12 -14.56
N GLU A 3 1.61 9.35 -13.73
CA GLU A 3 0.67 9.83 -12.73
C GLU A 3 1.35 9.85 -11.35
N LEU A 4 1.20 10.95 -10.62
CA LEU A 4 1.68 11.04 -9.23
C LEU A 4 0.57 10.53 -8.30
N ILE A 5 0.91 9.54 -7.47
CA ILE A 5 0.03 8.97 -6.45
C ILE A 5 0.71 9.17 -5.11
N PRO A 6 0.35 10.22 -4.35
CA PRO A 6 0.88 10.39 -3.00
C PRO A 6 0.47 9.26 -2.08
N ALA A 7 1.28 9.03 -1.03
CA ALA A 7 0.94 8.13 0.06
C ALA A 7 0.76 8.91 1.38
N ILE A 8 -0.19 8.46 2.19
CA ILE A 8 -0.38 8.91 3.57
C ILE A 8 -0.28 7.69 4.48
N ASP A 9 0.71 7.68 5.35
CA ASP A 9 0.87 6.69 6.40
C ASP A 9 0.10 7.12 7.64
N ILE A 10 -0.66 6.21 8.25
CA ILE A 10 -1.52 6.49 9.40
C ILE A 10 -1.11 5.63 10.60
N ILE A 11 -0.87 6.30 11.74
CA ILE A 11 -0.77 5.71 13.08
C ILE A 11 -1.63 6.53 14.04
N ASP A 12 -2.47 5.86 14.84
CA ASP A 12 -3.39 6.50 15.81
C ASP A 12 -4.29 7.58 15.14
N GLY A 13 -4.71 7.34 13.88
CA GLY A 13 -5.52 8.29 13.13
C GLY A 13 -4.80 9.55 12.65
N LYS A 14 -3.47 9.61 12.73
CA LYS A 14 -2.64 10.77 12.37
C LYS A 14 -1.72 10.44 11.20
N CYS A 15 -1.39 11.45 10.40
CA CYS A 15 -0.39 11.33 9.35
C CYS A 15 1.02 11.27 9.95
N VAL A 16 1.75 10.23 9.63
CA VAL A 16 3.10 10.00 10.13
C VAL A 16 4.08 9.73 9.01
N ARG A 17 5.36 9.81 9.33
CA ARG A 17 6.45 9.33 8.51
C ARG A 17 7.36 8.47 9.36
N LEU A 18 7.66 7.28 8.88
CA LEU A 18 8.69 6.40 9.42
C LEU A 18 9.94 6.51 8.54
N SER A 19 11.09 6.19 9.08
CA SER A 19 12.33 6.00 8.31
C SER A 19 12.58 4.51 8.18
N GLN A 20 12.56 3.99 6.95
CA GLN A 20 12.74 2.56 6.67
C GLN A 20 11.83 1.62 7.49
N GLY A 21 10.59 2.06 7.74
CA GLY A 21 9.61 1.28 8.51
C GLY A 21 9.85 1.20 10.01
N ASP A 22 10.83 1.94 10.54
CA ASP A 22 11.13 1.95 11.98
C ASP A 22 10.11 2.80 12.75
N TYR A 23 9.29 2.14 13.59
CA TYR A 23 8.25 2.78 14.41
C TYR A 23 8.82 3.70 15.50
N ASP A 24 10.05 3.47 15.95
CA ASP A 24 10.73 4.34 16.92
C ASP A 24 11.16 5.67 16.28
N SER A 25 11.29 5.70 14.98
CA SER A 25 11.58 6.90 14.20
C SER A 25 10.33 7.74 13.86
N LYS A 26 9.14 7.35 14.36
CA LYS A 26 7.86 7.98 14.05
C LYS A 26 7.87 9.49 14.25
N LYS A 27 7.52 10.21 13.20
CA LYS A 27 7.26 11.66 13.22
C LYS A 27 5.84 11.93 12.74
N VAL A 28 5.03 12.58 13.58
CA VAL A 28 3.73 13.11 13.18
C VAL A 28 3.97 14.40 12.41
N TYR A 29 3.54 14.49 11.16
CA TYR A 29 3.63 15.71 10.37
C TYR A 29 2.29 16.42 10.20
N ASN A 30 1.18 15.71 10.40
CA ASN A 30 -0.15 16.30 10.47
C ASN A 30 -1.07 15.43 11.34
N GLU A 31 -1.85 16.07 12.20
CA GLU A 31 -2.79 15.36 13.06
C GLU A 31 -4.13 15.05 12.39
N ASN A 32 -4.38 15.64 11.19
CA ASN A 32 -5.63 15.49 10.48
C ASN A 32 -5.41 14.97 9.05
N PRO A 33 -5.49 13.65 8.81
CA PRO A 33 -5.33 13.06 7.48
C PRO A 33 -6.33 13.58 6.44
N VAL A 34 -7.52 13.99 6.87
CA VAL A 34 -8.54 14.54 5.96
C VAL A 34 -8.11 15.88 5.37
N GLU A 35 -7.49 16.74 6.18
CA GLU A 35 -7.00 18.03 5.66
C GLU A 35 -5.84 17.83 4.68
N VAL A 36 -4.95 16.88 4.95
CA VAL A 36 -3.88 16.51 4.01
C VAL A 36 -4.46 15.99 2.69
N ALA A 37 -5.47 15.10 2.76
CA ALA A 37 -6.12 14.57 1.57
C ALA A 37 -6.80 15.66 0.75
N LYS A 38 -7.51 16.61 1.38
CA LYS A 38 -8.12 17.78 0.72
C LYS A 38 -7.09 18.70 0.07
N GLU A 39 -5.97 18.92 0.74
CA GLU A 39 -4.87 19.73 0.19
C GLU A 39 -4.30 19.08 -1.07
N LEU A 40 -4.07 17.78 -1.04
CA LEU A 40 -3.61 17.01 -2.21
C LEU A 40 -4.63 17.10 -3.36
N GLU A 41 -5.92 16.91 -3.07
CA GLU A 41 -7.00 17.05 -4.05
C GLU A 41 -7.03 18.47 -4.67
N ALA A 42 -6.90 19.52 -3.85
CA ALA A 42 -6.87 20.91 -4.31
C ALA A 42 -5.67 21.20 -5.25
N HIS A 43 -4.57 20.45 -5.11
CA HIS A 43 -3.41 20.50 -6.01
C HIS A 43 -3.56 19.61 -7.25
N GLY A 44 -4.74 19.03 -7.50
CA GLY A 44 -5.05 18.26 -8.70
C GLY A 44 -4.70 16.77 -8.61
N ILE A 45 -4.33 16.28 -7.44
CA ILE A 45 -4.18 14.84 -7.21
C ILE A 45 -5.55 14.17 -7.33
N ARG A 46 -5.59 13.00 -7.96
CA ARG A 46 -6.81 12.21 -8.17
C ARG A 46 -6.81 10.88 -7.43
N ARG A 47 -5.62 10.38 -7.10
CA ARG A 47 -5.44 9.08 -6.46
C ARG A 47 -4.59 9.23 -5.22
N LEU A 48 -4.92 8.47 -4.19
CA LEU A 48 -4.23 8.48 -2.91
C LEU A 48 -3.99 7.03 -2.45
N HIS A 49 -2.76 6.75 -2.06
CA HIS A 49 -2.44 5.52 -1.34
C HIS A 49 -2.49 5.78 0.16
N VAL A 50 -3.33 5.05 0.89
CA VAL A 50 -3.48 5.17 2.34
C VAL A 50 -2.94 3.92 3.00
N VAL A 51 -1.98 4.07 3.90
CA VAL A 51 -1.33 2.95 4.58
C VAL A 51 -1.69 2.97 6.07
N ASP A 52 -2.39 1.93 6.50
CA ASP A 52 -2.69 1.68 7.92
C ASP A 52 -1.51 0.97 8.60
N LEU A 53 -0.62 1.74 9.21
CA LEU A 53 0.56 1.19 9.87
C LEU A 53 0.21 0.48 11.19
N ASP A 54 -0.85 0.91 11.90
CA ASP A 54 -1.37 0.16 13.05
C ASP A 54 -1.92 -1.19 12.59
N GLY A 55 -2.61 -1.21 11.46
CA GLY A 55 -3.09 -2.44 10.84
C GLY A 55 -1.96 -3.35 10.40
N ALA A 56 -0.91 -2.80 9.81
CA ALA A 56 0.28 -3.57 9.43
C ALA A 56 0.93 -4.25 10.64
N ALA A 57 0.98 -3.56 11.79
CA ALA A 57 1.55 -4.06 13.03
C ALA A 57 0.64 -5.10 13.72
N SER A 58 -0.67 -4.87 13.75
CA SER A 58 -1.66 -5.71 14.45
C SER A 58 -2.23 -6.84 13.60
N HIS A 59 -1.95 -6.85 12.31
CA HIS A 59 -2.39 -7.85 11.34
C HIS A 59 -3.90 -7.85 11.04
N HIS A 60 -4.56 -6.73 11.23
CA HIS A 60 -5.97 -6.47 10.84
C HIS A 60 -6.16 -4.97 10.60
N VAL A 61 -7.23 -4.57 9.93
CA VAL A 61 -7.52 -3.16 9.64
C VAL A 61 -7.92 -2.43 10.92
N VAL A 62 -7.23 -1.33 11.25
CA VAL A 62 -7.44 -0.52 12.47
C VAL A 62 -8.01 0.86 12.13
N ASN A 63 -7.40 1.58 11.19
CA ASN A 63 -7.73 2.98 10.89
C ASN A 63 -8.87 3.14 9.85
N TYR A 64 -9.86 2.22 9.82
CA TYR A 64 -10.97 2.27 8.87
C TYR A 64 -11.83 3.53 9.01
N ARG A 65 -11.96 4.10 10.23
CA ARG A 65 -12.69 5.36 10.43
C ARG A 65 -11.99 6.55 9.77
N THR A 66 -10.66 6.57 9.79
CA THR A 66 -9.88 7.58 9.08
C THR A 66 -10.02 7.43 7.58
N LEU A 67 -10.02 6.19 7.07
CA LEU A 67 -10.29 5.89 5.67
C LEU A 67 -11.69 6.42 5.26
N GLU A 68 -12.73 6.11 6.03
CA GLU A 68 -14.10 6.57 5.78
C GLU A 68 -14.19 8.11 5.78
N GLN A 69 -13.51 8.78 6.70
CA GLN A 69 -13.50 10.24 6.76
C GLN A 69 -12.80 10.87 5.55
N ILE A 70 -11.72 10.29 5.04
CA ILE A 70 -11.05 10.74 3.82
C ILE A 70 -11.98 10.51 2.62
N ALA A 71 -12.52 9.30 2.47
CA ALA A 71 -13.37 8.91 1.35
C ALA A 71 -14.66 9.73 1.26
N SER A 72 -15.29 10.05 2.41
CA SER A 72 -16.54 10.82 2.45
C SER A 72 -16.34 12.32 2.23
N ARG A 73 -15.13 12.85 2.36
CA ARG A 73 -14.83 14.29 2.31
C ARG A 73 -13.95 14.72 1.16
N THR A 74 -13.56 13.79 0.29
CA THR A 74 -12.79 14.01 -0.93
C THR A 74 -13.35 13.18 -2.08
N SER A 75 -13.00 13.53 -3.31
CA SER A 75 -13.32 12.73 -4.52
C SER A 75 -12.14 11.86 -4.94
N LEU A 76 -11.14 11.69 -4.08
CA LEU A 76 -9.94 10.91 -4.37
C LEU A 76 -10.27 9.43 -4.54
N ILE A 77 -9.66 8.82 -5.53
CA ILE A 77 -9.66 7.37 -5.70
C ILE A 77 -8.63 6.79 -4.72
N ILE A 78 -9.13 6.07 -3.71
CA ILE A 78 -8.28 5.59 -2.62
C ILE A 78 -7.90 4.14 -2.84
N ASP A 79 -6.60 3.88 -2.81
CA ASP A 79 -6.02 2.57 -2.60
C ASP A 79 -5.61 2.45 -1.13
N PHE A 80 -6.08 1.40 -0.47
CA PHE A 80 -5.85 1.17 0.95
C PHE A 80 -4.97 -0.05 1.18
N GLY A 81 -3.92 0.11 1.98
CA GLY A 81 -3.02 -0.96 2.39
C GLY A 81 -2.76 -0.93 3.90
N GLY A 82 -2.10 -1.98 4.39
CA GLY A 82 -1.80 -2.13 5.81
C GLY A 82 -2.86 -2.95 6.56
N GLY A 83 -2.46 -4.11 7.07
CA GLY A 83 -3.32 -4.94 7.91
C GLY A 83 -4.35 -5.83 7.21
N VAL A 84 -4.57 -5.70 5.91
CA VAL A 84 -5.57 -6.50 5.19
C VAL A 84 -5.06 -7.95 5.02
N LYS A 85 -5.57 -8.86 5.87
CA LYS A 85 -5.13 -10.26 5.91
C LYS A 85 -6.27 -11.29 5.97
N SER A 86 -7.51 -10.83 6.10
CA SER A 86 -8.72 -11.65 6.11
C SER A 86 -9.76 -11.11 5.13
N ASP A 87 -10.78 -11.90 4.86
CA ASP A 87 -11.91 -11.47 4.03
C ASP A 87 -12.70 -10.36 4.71
N GLU A 88 -12.76 -10.37 6.04
CA GLU A 88 -13.36 -9.33 6.85
C GLU A 88 -12.61 -8.01 6.72
N ASP A 89 -11.28 -8.02 6.79
CA ASP A 89 -10.45 -6.82 6.58
C ASP A 89 -10.67 -6.21 5.20
N LEU A 90 -10.76 -7.07 4.18
CA LEU A 90 -11.02 -6.64 2.81
C LEU A 90 -12.39 -5.96 2.68
N VAL A 91 -13.42 -6.55 3.28
CA VAL A 91 -14.78 -5.97 3.32
C VAL A 91 -14.78 -4.65 4.07
N ILE A 92 -14.14 -4.58 5.26
CA ILE A 92 -14.02 -3.35 6.03
C ILE A 92 -13.38 -2.24 5.18
N ALA A 93 -12.30 -2.52 4.46
CA ALA A 93 -11.65 -1.52 3.63
C ALA A 93 -12.59 -0.98 2.53
N PHE A 94 -13.29 -1.87 1.81
CA PHE A 94 -14.21 -1.45 0.75
C PHE A 94 -15.45 -0.72 1.28
N GLU A 95 -16.06 -1.18 2.37
CA GLU A 95 -17.23 -0.54 2.98
C GLU A 95 -16.91 0.85 3.54
N ASN A 96 -15.65 1.10 3.94
CA ASN A 96 -15.20 2.40 4.40
C ASN A 96 -14.58 3.28 3.30
N GLY A 97 -14.80 2.92 2.03
CA GLY A 97 -14.59 3.81 0.88
C GLY A 97 -13.30 3.60 0.10
N ALA A 98 -12.51 2.56 0.36
CA ALA A 98 -11.45 2.16 -0.54
C ALA A 98 -12.01 1.72 -1.89
N GLN A 99 -11.49 2.21 -2.99
CA GLN A 99 -11.80 1.73 -4.32
C GLN A 99 -10.88 0.58 -4.74
N MET A 100 -9.69 0.53 -4.16
CA MET A 100 -8.70 -0.53 -4.37
C MET A 100 -8.07 -0.92 -3.04
N VAL A 101 -7.60 -2.16 -2.95
CA VAL A 101 -6.90 -2.67 -1.78
C VAL A 101 -5.57 -3.29 -2.20
N THR A 102 -4.52 -2.92 -1.48
CA THR A 102 -3.17 -3.46 -1.66
C THR A 102 -2.92 -4.59 -0.67
N GLY A 103 -2.66 -5.79 -1.19
CA GLY A 103 -2.24 -6.96 -0.43
C GLY A 103 -0.77 -7.28 -0.66
N GLY A 104 0.07 -7.09 0.35
CA GLY A 104 1.48 -7.46 0.32
C GLY A 104 1.73 -8.82 0.98
N SER A 105 1.93 -8.84 2.29
CA SER A 105 2.25 -10.07 3.05
C SER A 105 1.26 -11.23 2.83
N ILE A 106 -0.01 -10.94 2.58
CA ILE A 106 -1.03 -11.96 2.31
C ILE A 106 -0.74 -12.72 1.01
N ALA A 107 -0.23 -12.04 0.00
CA ALA A 107 0.12 -12.65 -1.28
C ALA A 107 1.26 -13.67 -1.13
N VAL A 108 2.14 -13.50 -0.15
CA VAL A 108 3.22 -14.46 0.15
C VAL A 108 2.75 -15.55 1.09
N LYS A 109 2.01 -15.18 2.17
CA LYS A 109 1.66 -16.10 3.25
C LYS A 109 0.43 -16.95 2.99
N ASN A 110 -0.52 -16.43 2.24
CA ASN A 110 -1.73 -17.12 1.82
C ASN A 110 -2.10 -16.77 0.38
N PRO A 111 -1.31 -17.26 -0.60
CA PRO A 111 -1.51 -16.95 -2.01
C PRO A 111 -2.86 -17.42 -2.54
N GLU A 112 -3.44 -18.50 -1.98
CA GLU A 112 -4.76 -18.98 -2.38
C GLU A 112 -5.85 -17.95 -2.06
N ARG A 113 -5.85 -17.38 -0.85
CA ARG A 113 -6.78 -16.33 -0.45
C ARG A 113 -6.59 -15.07 -1.31
N PHE A 114 -5.37 -14.64 -1.53
CA PHE A 114 -5.10 -13.48 -2.38
C PHE A 114 -5.60 -13.70 -3.82
N CYS A 115 -5.38 -14.89 -4.39
CA CYS A 115 -5.91 -15.26 -5.71
C CYS A 115 -7.45 -15.31 -5.71
N HIS A 116 -8.08 -15.78 -4.63
CA HIS A 116 -9.53 -15.74 -4.49
C HIS A 116 -10.05 -14.29 -4.50
N TRP A 117 -9.39 -13.37 -3.82
CA TRP A 117 -9.73 -11.94 -3.87
C TRP A 117 -9.60 -11.38 -5.29
N LEU A 118 -8.50 -11.73 -5.97
CA LEU A 118 -8.27 -11.30 -7.35
C LEU A 118 -9.37 -11.81 -8.30
N GLN A 119 -9.82 -13.05 -8.14
CA GLN A 119 -10.91 -13.63 -8.92
C GLN A 119 -12.27 -13.00 -8.60
N THR A 120 -12.53 -12.70 -7.32
CA THR A 120 -13.81 -12.18 -6.86
C THR A 120 -13.99 -10.70 -7.16
N TYR A 121 -12.97 -9.88 -6.89
CA TYR A 121 -13.05 -8.42 -6.98
C TYR A 121 -12.39 -7.86 -8.26
N GLY A 122 -11.58 -8.66 -8.92
CA GLY A 122 -10.91 -8.30 -10.17
C GLY A 122 -9.61 -7.51 -10.00
N SER A 123 -8.82 -7.50 -11.06
CA SER A 123 -7.51 -6.83 -11.10
C SER A 123 -7.56 -5.31 -11.06
N GLU A 124 -8.77 -4.72 -11.21
CA GLU A 124 -8.96 -3.28 -11.05
C GLU A 124 -9.02 -2.85 -9.59
N LYS A 125 -9.46 -3.75 -8.70
CA LYS A 125 -9.64 -3.47 -7.27
C LYS A 125 -8.57 -4.07 -6.38
N ILE A 126 -7.87 -5.12 -6.83
CA ILE A 126 -6.82 -5.78 -6.06
C ILE A 126 -5.44 -5.41 -6.62
N ILE A 127 -4.59 -4.89 -5.76
CA ILE A 127 -3.21 -4.48 -6.06
C ILE A 127 -2.26 -5.41 -5.32
N LEU A 128 -1.23 -5.86 -6.00
CA LEU A 128 -0.15 -6.63 -5.38
C LEU A 128 0.86 -5.69 -4.74
N GLY A 129 1.09 -5.81 -3.45
CA GLY A 129 2.20 -5.17 -2.75
C GLY A 129 3.46 -6.03 -2.82
N ALA A 130 4.55 -5.45 -3.26
CA ALA A 130 5.84 -6.11 -3.40
C ALA A 130 6.94 -5.25 -2.77
N ASP A 131 7.04 -5.29 -1.45
CA ASP A 131 8.11 -4.61 -0.73
C ASP A 131 9.38 -5.45 -0.78
N VAL A 132 10.49 -4.86 -1.18
CA VAL A 132 11.71 -5.57 -1.54
C VAL A 132 12.88 -5.10 -0.71
N LYS A 133 13.64 -6.05 -0.22
CA LYS A 133 14.95 -5.81 0.37
C LYS A 133 15.93 -6.82 -0.23
N ASP A 134 17.03 -6.32 -0.77
CA ASP A 134 18.08 -7.18 -1.37
C ASP A 134 17.52 -8.21 -2.38
N HIS A 135 16.62 -7.76 -3.27
CA HIS A 135 15.92 -8.56 -4.29
C HIS A 135 14.90 -9.59 -3.78
N LYS A 136 14.66 -9.69 -2.47
CA LYS A 136 13.70 -10.59 -1.87
C LYS A 136 12.48 -9.84 -1.35
N ILE A 137 11.32 -10.48 -1.43
CA ILE A 137 10.08 -9.93 -0.91
C ILE A 137 10.11 -9.94 0.62
N ALA A 138 9.89 -8.76 1.20
CA ALA A 138 9.72 -8.60 2.64
C ALA A 138 8.24 -8.75 3.03
N VAL A 139 7.99 -9.23 4.23
CA VAL A 139 6.65 -9.47 4.77
C VAL A 139 6.55 -8.94 6.21
N ASN A 140 5.31 -8.89 6.75
CA ASN A 140 5.05 -8.48 8.14
C ASN A 140 5.51 -7.06 8.48
N GLY A 141 5.24 -6.08 7.61
CA GLY A 141 5.71 -4.72 7.83
C GLY A 141 7.24 -4.63 7.84
N TRP A 142 7.87 -5.34 6.89
CA TRP A 142 9.31 -5.38 6.64
C TRP A 142 10.17 -6.07 7.73
N LYS A 143 9.52 -6.73 8.69
CA LYS A 143 10.21 -7.41 9.81
C LYS A 143 10.82 -8.75 9.43
N ASP A 144 10.24 -9.40 8.41
CA ASP A 144 10.67 -10.71 7.96
C ASP A 144 10.98 -10.68 6.46
N GLU A 145 12.01 -11.40 6.05
CA GLU A 145 12.31 -11.68 4.64
C GLU A 145 11.66 -13.00 4.23
N SER A 146 11.09 -13.03 3.03
CA SER A 146 10.63 -14.29 2.43
C SER A 146 11.74 -14.94 1.59
N ALA A 147 11.55 -16.20 1.21
CA ALA A 147 12.41 -16.86 0.22
C ALA A 147 12.09 -16.43 -1.22
N CYS A 148 11.06 -15.60 -1.42
CA CYS A 148 10.57 -15.22 -2.75
C CYS A 148 11.44 -14.12 -3.36
N GLU A 149 12.02 -14.37 -4.52
CA GLU A 149 12.66 -13.33 -5.31
C GLU A 149 11.62 -12.49 -6.05
N LEU A 150 11.88 -11.19 -6.22
CA LEU A 150 10.95 -10.23 -6.80
C LEU A 150 10.43 -10.65 -8.18
N PHE A 151 11.32 -10.90 -9.14
CA PHE A 151 10.89 -11.13 -10.52
C PHE A 151 10.09 -12.42 -10.71
N PRO A 152 10.48 -13.60 -10.15
CA PRO A 152 9.65 -14.78 -10.17
C PRO A 152 8.28 -14.57 -9.52
N PHE A 153 8.23 -13.84 -8.39
CA PHE A 153 7.00 -13.51 -7.70
C PHE A 153 6.06 -12.65 -8.55
N LEU A 154 6.58 -11.59 -9.16
CA LEU A 154 5.79 -10.72 -10.04
C LEU A 154 5.27 -11.49 -11.26
N LYS A 155 6.13 -12.30 -11.90
CA LYS A 155 5.74 -13.09 -13.06
C LYS A 155 4.60 -14.05 -12.75
N ASP A 156 4.68 -14.77 -11.63
CA ASP A 156 3.64 -15.69 -11.18
C ASP A 156 2.29 -14.97 -11.00
N TYR A 157 2.30 -13.78 -10.39
CA TYR A 157 1.06 -13.00 -10.19
C TYR A 157 0.53 -12.35 -11.47
N VAL A 158 1.39 -11.95 -12.40
CA VAL A 158 0.96 -11.49 -13.73
C VAL A 158 0.26 -12.61 -14.49
N GLU A 159 0.78 -13.83 -14.46
CA GLU A 159 0.15 -15.02 -15.05
C GLU A 159 -1.22 -15.33 -14.40
N LYS A 160 -1.38 -15.04 -13.11
CA LYS A 160 -2.65 -15.13 -12.36
C LYS A 160 -3.62 -13.99 -12.62
N GLY A 161 -3.21 -12.97 -13.41
CA GLY A 161 -4.07 -11.89 -13.86
C GLY A 161 -3.94 -10.57 -13.07
N ILE A 162 -2.94 -10.42 -12.19
CA ILE A 162 -2.67 -9.13 -11.55
C ILE A 162 -2.24 -8.10 -12.60
N ARG A 163 -2.70 -6.86 -12.46
CA ARG A 163 -2.41 -5.75 -13.38
C ARG A 163 -1.80 -4.53 -12.73
N LYS A 164 -1.89 -4.46 -11.41
CA LYS A 164 -1.38 -3.33 -10.62
C LYS A 164 -0.46 -3.86 -9.53
N VAL A 165 0.70 -3.25 -9.42
CA VAL A 165 1.71 -3.60 -8.41
C VAL A 165 2.21 -2.31 -7.77
N ILE A 166 2.31 -2.30 -6.45
CA ILE A 166 3.09 -1.32 -5.71
C ILE A 166 4.39 -2.01 -5.32
N CYS A 167 5.51 -1.46 -5.76
CA CYS A 167 6.82 -2.00 -5.45
C CYS A 167 7.62 -0.97 -4.66
N THR A 168 8.05 -1.32 -3.45
CA THR A 168 8.86 -0.48 -2.57
C THR A 168 10.23 -1.10 -2.40
N ASP A 169 11.30 -0.37 -2.73
CA ASP A 169 12.65 -0.72 -2.32
C ASP A 169 12.89 -0.17 -0.91
N ILE A 170 12.89 -1.06 0.08
CA ILE A 170 13.00 -0.71 1.50
C ILE A 170 14.31 0.02 1.79
N ASN A 171 15.39 -0.34 1.11
CA ASN A 171 16.68 0.34 1.29
C ASN A 171 16.64 1.80 0.82
N CYS A 172 15.68 2.13 -0.04
CA CYS A 172 15.47 3.46 -0.60
C CYS A 172 14.29 4.20 0.03
N ASP A 173 13.57 3.58 0.97
CA ASP A 173 12.41 4.20 1.61
C ASP A 173 12.82 5.33 2.56
N ALA A 174 12.09 6.45 2.45
CA ALA A 174 12.24 7.65 3.27
C ALA A 174 13.66 8.24 3.34
N VAL A 175 14.55 7.90 2.40
CA VAL A 175 15.86 8.52 2.29
C VAL A 175 15.79 9.80 1.43
N SER A 176 16.54 10.83 1.82
CA SER A 176 16.63 12.05 1.04
C SER A 176 17.64 11.85 -0.08
N TYR A 177 17.16 11.80 -1.32
CA TYR A 177 18.03 11.86 -2.50
C TYR A 177 18.13 13.30 -3.01
N THR A 178 19.35 13.73 -3.31
CA THR A 178 19.58 14.96 -4.07
C THR A 178 19.33 14.79 -5.56
N HIS A 179 19.19 13.55 -6.03
CA HIS A 179 18.89 13.21 -7.44
C HIS A 179 17.88 12.07 -7.50
N LEU A 180 16.77 12.31 -8.19
CA LEU A 180 15.84 11.26 -8.63
C LEU A 180 16.54 10.48 -9.76
N ARG A 181 16.93 9.24 -9.52
CA ARG A 181 17.21 8.29 -10.59
C ARG A 181 15.91 7.59 -10.94
N ALA A 182 15.34 7.91 -12.09
CA ALA A 182 14.32 7.09 -12.69
C ALA A 182 14.97 5.77 -13.11
N HIS A 183 14.69 4.69 -12.43
CA HIS A 183 14.93 3.37 -12.97
C HIS A 183 13.79 3.08 -13.94
N GLU A 184 14.02 3.31 -15.23
CA GLU A 184 13.17 2.77 -16.27
C GLU A 184 13.37 1.25 -16.28
N THR A 185 12.52 0.53 -15.59
CA THR A 185 12.32 -0.88 -15.85
C THR A 185 11.25 -0.98 -16.95
N SER A 186 11.68 -0.91 -18.20
CA SER A 186 10.85 -1.39 -19.30
C SER A 186 10.80 -2.92 -19.19
N LEU A 187 9.80 -3.44 -18.50
CA LEU A 187 9.39 -4.83 -18.63
C LEU A 187 8.73 -4.97 -20.01
N HIS A 188 9.51 -5.36 -21.01
CA HIS A 188 8.97 -5.95 -22.21
C HIS A 188 8.50 -7.37 -21.84
N LEU A 189 7.20 -7.51 -21.61
CA LEU A 189 6.49 -8.78 -21.56
C LEU A 189 6.05 -9.17 -22.95
#